data_bc81d5a045377f1db28dc8b4bb17d208
#
_entry.id   bc81d5a045377f1db28dc8b4bb17d208
#
_cell.length_a   1.000
_cell.length_b   1.000
_cell.length_c   1.000
_cell.angle_alpha   90.00
_cell.angle_beta   90.00
_cell.angle_gamma   90.00
#
_symmetry.space_group_name_H-M   'P 1'
#
loop_
_entity.id
_entity.type
_entity.pdbx_description
1 polymer ?
#
loop_
_entity_poly.entity_id
_entity_poly.type
_entity_poly.pdbx_seq_one_letter_code
_entity_poly.pdbx_strand_id
1 'polypeptide(L)'
;MVFEQSGSSDEFLNAVYAHFEISYPKFHKMDQLCKLGFLATEILLKGTGHSEKYGETETGLVLSNANSSLDVDLKYAKTMQTGASPALFVYTLPNIVIGEISIRWHFKGENAFFVFKQFDGNFIVKYVNGLFENKLIKNCICGWVDILKEDYRALLFLVETAGSENAMTFTADNLNQLNQQEHG
;
A
#
# COMPACT_ATOMS: atom_id res chain seq x y z
N MET A 1 15.67 10.37 -0.53
CA MET A 1 16.43 9.53 -1.50
C MET A 1 15.54 9.43 -2.73
N VAL A 2 16.05 9.76 -3.90
CA VAL A 2 15.34 9.60 -5.17
C VAL A 2 15.92 8.38 -5.87
N PHE A 3 15.07 7.43 -6.28
CA PHE A 3 15.44 6.29 -7.09
C PHE A 3 14.74 6.42 -8.43
N GLU A 4 15.49 6.54 -9.51
CA GLU A 4 14.98 6.67 -10.86
C GLU A 4 15.42 5.47 -11.71
N GLN A 5 14.48 4.90 -12.44
CA GLN A 5 14.72 3.80 -13.37
C GLN A 5 13.89 4.06 -14.62
N SER A 6 14.52 4.05 -15.79
CA SER A 6 13.84 4.05 -17.08
C SER A 6 13.32 2.65 -17.41
N GLY A 7 12.12 2.54 -17.99
CA GLY A 7 11.55 1.26 -18.39
C GLY A 7 10.08 1.13 -18.03
N SER A 8 9.55 -0.06 -18.11
CA SER A 8 8.16 -0.37 -17.72
C SER A 8 7.97 -0.33 -16.20
N SER A 9 6.71 -0.21 -15.76
CA SER A 9 6.34 -0.29 -14.34
C SER A 9 6.83 -1.59 -13.67
N ASP A 10 6.79 -2.72 -14.37
CA ASP A 10 7.31 -4.00 -13.82
C ASP A 10 8.84 -3.99 -13.67
N GLU A 11 9.57 -3.42 -14.62
CA GLU A 11 11.03 -3.25 -14.52
C GLU A 11 11.40 -2.33 -13.36
N PHE A 12 10.68 -1.22 -13.19
CA PHE A 12 10.86 -0.32 -12.06
C PHE A 12 10.64 -1.02 -10.72
N LEU A 13 9.52 -1.73 -10.55
CA LEU A 13 9.21 -2.44 -9.30
C LEU A 13 10.24 -3.52 -8.97
N ASN A 14 10.72 -4.27 -9.98
CA ASN A 14 11.78 -5.26 -9.78
C ASN A 14 13.12 -4.59 -9.43
N ALA A 15 13.46 -3.43 -10.03
CA ALA A 15 14.67 -2.68 -9.71
C ALA A 15 14.63 -2.12 -8.28
N VAL A 16 13.48 -1.60 -7.82
CA VAL A 16 13.27 -1.16 -6.43
C VAL A 16 13.46 -2.35 -5.47
N TYR A 17 12.86 -3.50 -5.76
CA TYR A 17 13.03 -4.71 -4.95
C TYR A 17 14.49 -5.10 -4.77
N ALA A 18 15.27 -5.08 -5.86
CA ALA A 18 16.69 -5.39 -5.84
C ALA A 18 17.52 -4.31 -5.11
N HIS A 19 17.22 -3.01 -5.35
CA HIS A 19 17.93 -1.89 -4.74
C HIS A 19 17.83 -1.88 -3.21
N PHE A 20 16.65 -2.21 -2.67
CA PHE A 20 16.43 -2.26 -1.23
C PHE A 20 16.83 -3.61 -0.60
N GLU A 21 17.40 -4.53 -1.40
CA GLU A 21 17.87 -5.87 -0.97
C GLU A 21 16.76 -6.67 -0.27
N ILE A 22 15.52 -6.54 -0.76
CA ILE A 22 14.38 -7.23 -0.17
C ILE A 22 14.46 -8.71 -0.51
N SER A 23 14.25 -9.58 0.49
CA SER A 23 14.24 -11.03 0.31
C SER A 23 12.85 -11.60 0.61
N TYR A 24 12.03 -11.77 -0.43
CA TYR A 24 10.69 -12.36 -0.34
C TYR A 24 10.28 -13.01 -1.67
N PRO A 25 10.57 -14.31 -1.88
CA PRO A 25 10.35 -14.97 -3.18
C PRO A 25 8.92 -14.91 -3.72
N LYS A 26 7.91 -14.78 -2.86
CA LYS A 26 6.51 -14.62 -3.26
C LYS A 26 6.28 -13.33 -4.06
N PHE A 27 7.09 -12.29 -3.86
CA PHE A 27 7.02 -11.01 -4.58
C PHE A 27 6.91 -11.20 -6.10
N HIS A 28 7.70 -12.11 -6.67
CA HIS A 28 7.70 -12.36 -8.13
C HIS A 28 6.43 -13.02 -8.66
N LYS A 29 5.53 -13.47 -7.77
CA LYS A 29 4.23 -14.05 -8.13
C LYS A 29 3.08 -13.08 -7.95
N MET A 30 3.32 -11.92 -7.35
CA MET A 30 2.31 -10.89 -7.12
C MET A 30 1.97 -10.16 -8.42
N ASP A 31 0.74 -9.65 -8.50
CA ASP A 31 0.38 -8.64 -9.50
C ASP A 31 1.05 -7.28 -9.21
N GLN A 32 0.92 -6.34 -10.13
CA GLN A 32 1.61 -5.05 -10.02
C GLN A 32 1.09 -4.19 -8.86
N LEU A 33 -0.22 -4.22 -8.56
CA LEU A 33 -0.79 -3.50 -7.42
C LEU A 33 -0.22 -4.02 -6.09
N CYS A 34 -0.17 -5.34 -5.94
CA CYS A 34 0.42 -5.97 -4.76
C CYS A 34 1.93 -5.69 -4.65
N LYS A 35 2.69 -5.79 -5.76
CA LYS A 35 4.12 -5.42 -5.78
C LYS A 35 4.35 -3.99 -5.32
N LEU A 36 3.56 -3.03 -5.85
CA LEU A 36 3.69 -1.62 -5.52
C LEU A 36 3.40 -1.35 -4.03
N GLY A 37 2.27 -1.82 -3.51
CA GLY A 37 1.90 -1.65 -2.10
C GLY A 37 2.85 -2.36 -1.15
N PHE A 38 3.31 -3.55 -1.51
CA PHE A 38 4.32 -4.30 -0.77
C PHE A 38 5.63 -3.50 -0.65
N LEU A 39 6.19 -3.04 -1.78
CA LEU A 39 7.44 -2.29 -1.79
C LEU A 39 7.33 -0.97 -1.02
N ALA A 40 6.24 -0.23 -1.22
CA ALA A 40 6.01 1.01 -0.50
C ALA A 40 5.97 0.78 1.03
N THR A 41 5.36 -0.33 1.48
CA THR A 41 5.33 -0.71 2.90
C THR A 41 6.71 -1.15 3.41
N GLU A 42 7.47 -1.95 2.67
CA GLU A 42 8.85 -2.35 3.03
C GLU A 42 9.74 -1.11 3.22
N ILE A 43 9.64 -0.13 2.32
CA ILE A 43 10.41 1.11 2.39
C ILE A 43 9.97 1.98 3.57
N LEU A 44 8.64 2.14 3.77
CA LEU A 44 8.08 2.93 4.87
C LEU A 44 8.52 2.40 6.23
N LEU A 45 8.55 1.09 6.41
CA LEU A 45 8.87 0.45 7.69
C LEU A 45 10.37 0.19 7.88
N LYS A 46 11.20 0.40 6.86
CA LYS A 46 12.64 0.14 6.94
C LYS A 46 13.29 0.98 8.04
N GLY A 47 13.92 0.32 9.01
CA GLY A 47 14.64 0.98 10.10
C GLY A 47 13.77 1.60 11.20
N THR A 48 12.45 1.40 11.17
CA THR A 48 11.54 1.94 12.21
C THR A 48 11.48 1.10 13.49
N GLY A 49 11.96 -0.15 13.47
CA GLY A 49 11.78 -1.09 14.57
C GLY A 49 10.31 -1.45 14.82
N HIS A 50 9.49 -1.40 13.77
CA HIS A 50 8.03 -1.55 13.88
C HIS A 50 7.61 -2.88 14.54
N SER A 51 8.22 -4.00 14.12
CA SER A 51 7.85 -5.33 14.63
C SER A 51 8.23 -5.54 16.10
N GLU A 52 9.24 -4.82 16.60
CA GLU A 52 9.61 -4.83 18.02
C GLU A 52 8.71 -3.91 18.86
N LYS A 53 8.12 -2.90 18.23
CA LYS A 53 7.32 -1.85 18.89
C LYS A 53 5.85 -2.23 19.01
N TYR A 54 5.31 -2.97 18.05
CA TYR A 54 3.88 -3.27 17.96
C TYR A 54 3.60 -4.77 17.80
N GLY A 55 2.57 -5.24 18.52
CA GLY A 55 2.04 -6.59 18.36
C GLY A 55 1.25 -6.77 17.05
N GLU A 56 1.06 -8.00 16.64
CA GLU A 56 0.43 -8.39 15.37
C GLU A 56 -0.98 -7.79 15.15
N THR A 57 -1.76 -7.59 16.23
CA THR A 57 -3.13 -7.05 16.17
C THR A 57 -3.20 -5.54 16.36
N GLU A 58 -2.07 -4.88 16.58
CA GLU A 58 -2.03 -3.47 16.93
C GLU A 58 -1.82 -2.54 15.73
N THR A 59 -1.53 -3.11 14.55
CA THR A 59 -1.31 -2.37 13.31
C THR A 59 -2.53 -2.46 12.39
N GLY A 60 -3.09 -1.31 12.04
CA GLY A 60 -4.13 -1.19 11.02
C GLY A 60 -3.53 -1.00 9.62
N LEU A 61 -4.28 -1.46 8.59
CA LEU A 61 -3.97 -1.21 7.18
C LEU A 61 -5.18 -0.57 6.50
N VAL A 62 -5.07 0.70 6.07
CA VAL A 62 -6.16 1.43 5.43
C VAL A 62 -5.67 2.00 4.10
N LEU A 63 -5.93 1.29 3.01
CA LEU A 63 -5.47 1.66 1.68
C LEU A 63 -6.62 2.11 0.78
N SER A 64 -6.28 2.90 -0.22
CA SER A 64 -7.24 3.34 -1.23
C SER A 64 -6.58 3.50 -2.60
N ASN A 65 -7.41 3.47 -3.66
CA ASN A 65 -6.99 3.78 -5.02
C ASN A 65 -8.17 4.25 -5.89
N ALA A 66 -7.88 4.57 -7.19
CA ALA A 66 -8.93 4.93 -8.15
C ALA A 66 -9.35 3.75 -9.04
N ASN A 67 -8.40 2.89 -9.37
CA ASN A 67 -8.59 1.88 -10.41
C ASN A 67 -9.01 0.50 -9.87
N SER A 68 -9.22 0.35 -8.55
CA SER A 68 -9.51 -0.97 -7.97
C SER A 68 -8.46 -1.99 -8.39
N SER A 69 -8.86 -3.15 -8.92
CA SER A 69 -8.04 -4.20 -9.51
C SER A 69 -8.00 -4.17 -11.05
N LEU A 70 -8.39 -3.05 -11.67
CA LEU A 70 -8.61 -2.97 -13.13
C LEU A 70 -7.41 -3.41 -13.97
N ASP A 71 -6.18 -3.14 -13.53
CA ASP A 71 -4.97 -3.55 -14.27
C ASP A 71 -4.90 -5.07 -14.42
N VAL A 72 -5.08 -5.80 -13.32
CA VAL A 72 -5.06 -7.26 -13.35
C VAL A 72 -6.35 -7.83 -13.97
N ASP A 73 -7.50 -7.18 -13.82
CA ASP A 73 -8.76 -7.60 -14.44
C ASP A 73 -8.66 -7.60 -15.95
N LEU A 74 -8.02 -6.57 -16.53
CA LEU A 74 -7.76 -6.51 -17.98
C LEU A 74 -6.81 -7.63 -18.44
N LYS A 75 -5.81 -7.98 -17.62
CA LYS A 75 -4.90 -9.10 -17.90
C LYS A 75 -5.63 -10.44 -17.79
N TYR A 76 -6.43 -10.61 -16.73
CA TYR A 76 -7.23 -11.82 -16.52
C TYR A 76 -8.24 -12.05 -17.66
N ALA A 77 -8.98 -11.01 -18.05
CA ALA A 77 -9.96 -11.09 -19.14
C ALA A 77 -9.34 -11.62 -20.46
N LYS A 78 -8.08 -11.26 -20.76
CA LYS A 78 -7.38 -11.81 -21.93
C LYS A 78 -7.15 -13.32 -21.82
N THR A 79 -6.90 -13.85 -20.63
CA THR A 79 -6.67 -15.29 -20.44
C THR A 79 -7.93 -16.12 -20.61
N MET A 80 -9.13 -15.52 -20.43
CA MET A 80 -10.40 -16.24 -20.59
C MET A 80 -10.62 -16.80 -22.00
N GLN A 81 -9.97 -16.22 -23.01
CA GLN A 81 -10.06 -16.69 -24.40
C GLN A 81 -9.30 -18.00 -24.64
N THR A 82 -8.26 -18.29 -23.86
CA THR A 82 -7.37 -19.46 -24.06
C THR A 82 -7.36 -20.41 -22.87
N GLY A 83 -8.01 -20.04 -21.79
CA GLY A 83 -8.06 -20.76 -20.52
C GLY A 83 -7.83 -19.79 -19.36
N ALA A 84 -8.86 -19.58 -18.55
CA ALA A 84 -8.80 -18.65 -17.40
C ALA A 84 -7.61 -18.99 -16.47
N SER A 85 -6.80 -17.99 -16.13
CA SER A 85 -5.64 -18.15 -15.24
C SER A 85 -6.05 -18.09 -13.77
N PRO A 86 -6.01 -19.20 -13.01
CA PRO A 86 -6.32 -19.17 -11.58
C PRO A 86 -5.36 -18.28 -10.80
N ALA A 87 -4.10 -18.17 -11.23
CA ALA A 87 -3.09 -17.35 -10.59
C ALA A 87 -3.40 -15.86 -10.69
N LEU A 88 -3.91 -15.38 -11.84
CA LEU A 88 -4.34 -13.99 -11.99
C LEU A 88 -5.67 -13.72 -11.28
N PHE A 89 -6.58 -14.70 -11.26
CA PHE A 89 -7.88 -14.56 -10.64
C PHE A 89 -7.79 -14.14 -9.15
N VAL A 90 -6.81 -14.67 -8.43
CA VAL A 90 -6.61 -14.31 -6.99
C VAL A 90 -6.45 -12.81 -6.81
N TYR A 91 -5.83 -12.12 -7.76
CA TYR A 91 -5.52 -10.69 -7.66
C TYR A 91 -6.63 -9.77 -8.22
N THR A 92 -7.74 -10.32 -8.71
CA THR A 92 -8.89 -9.52 -9.19
C THR A 92 -9.74 -8.88 -8.08
N LEU A 93 -9.19 -8.79 -6.88
CA LEU A 93 -9.77 -8.10 -5.72
C LEU A 93 -8.74 -7.12 -5.16
N PRO A 94 -9.06 -5.82 -5.07
CA PRO A 94 -8.07 -4.80 -4.68
C PRO A 94 -7.53 -4.96 -3.27
N ASN A 95 -8.28 -5.57 -2.35
CA ASN A 95 -7.83 -5.82 -0.98
C ASN A 95 -6.77 -6.93 -0.86
N ILE A 96 -6.44 -7.64 -1.92
CA ILE A 96 -5.36 -8.65 -1.88
C ILE A 96 -4.00 -8.01 -1.57
N VAL A 97 -3.77 -6.75 -1.97
CA VAL A 97 -2.55 -6.02 -1.56
C VAL A 97 -2.41 -5.93 -0.04
N ILE A 98 -3.51 -5.68 0.68
CA ILE A 98 -3.52 -5.69 2.15
C ILE A 98 -3.17 -7.09 2.67
N GLY A 99 -3.72 -8.13 2.06
CA GLY A 99 -3.42 -9.52 2.41
C GLY A 99 -1.94 -9.87 2.23
N GLU A 100 -1.30 -9.47 1.13
CA GLU A 100 0.12 -9.70 0.89
C GLU A 100 1.01 -8.96 1.90
N ILE A 101 0.70 -7.70 2.22
CA ILE A 101 1.38 -6.93 3.25
C ILE A 101 1.21 -7.60 4.63
N SER A 102 -0.03 -7.99 4.96
CA SER A 102 -0.35 -8.64 6.23
C SER A 102 0.38 -9.97 6.42
N ILE A 103 0.48 -10.79 5.38
CA ILE A 103 1.24 -12.04 5.42
C ILE A 103 2.73 -11.77 5.67
N ARG A 104 3.29 -10.77 5.00
CA ARG A 104 4.71 -10.41 5.12
C ARG A 104 5.08 -9.94 6.52
N TRP A 105 4.26 -9.06 7.09
CA TRP A 105 4.53 -8.39 8.36
C TRP A 105 3.79 -8.99 9.55
N HIS A 106 3.04 -10.09 9.34
CA HIS A 106 2.21 -10.75 10.36
C HIS A 106 1.14 -9.83 10.97
N PHE A 107 0.64 -8.85 10.20
CA PHE A 107 -0.42 -7.97 10.68
C PHE A 107 -1.76 -8.70 10.72
N LYS A 108 -2.46 -8.57 11.85
CA LYS A 108 -3.78 -9.17 12.12
C LYS A 108 -4.77 -8.14 12.67
N GLY A 109 -4.41 -6.84 12.64
CA GLY A 109 -5.28 -5.76 13.05
C GLY A 109 -6.34 -5.41 12.00
N GLU A 110 -7.09 -4.35 12.29
CA GLU A 110 -8.16 -3.85 11.40
C GLU A 110 -7.61 -3.45 10.04
N ASN A 111 -8.36 -3.77 8.99
CA ASN A 111 -7.96 -3.39 7.65
C ASN A 111 -9.15 -3.04 6.77
N ALA A 112 -8.92 -2.13 5.82
CA ALA A 112 -9.91 -1.71 4.84
C ALA A 112 -9.25 -1.24 3.54
N PHE A 113 -9.91 -1.53 2.41
CA PHE A 113 -9.54 -1.00 1.11
C PHE A 113 -10.71 -0.20 0.52
N PHE A 114 -10.44 1.03 0.09
CA PHE A 114 -11.45 1.93 -0.47
C PHE A 114 -11.13 2.30 -1.92
N VAL A 115 -12.18 2.54 -2.72
CA VAL A 115 -12.02 3.01 -4.10
C VAL A 115 -12.65 4.40 -4.20
N PHE A 116 -11.83 5.40 -4.57
CA PHE A 116 -12.19 6.80 -4.72
C PHE A 116 -11.71 7.32 -6.07
N LYS A 117 -12.29 8.41 -6.56
CA LYS A 117 -11.80 9.06 -7.80
C LYS A 117 -10.38 9.63 -7.65
N GLN A 118 -10.02 10.04 -6.43
CA GLN A 118 -8.73 10.62 -6.07
C GLN A 118 -8.47 10.40 -4.58
N PHE A 119 -7.24 10.61 -4.15
CA PHE A 119 -6.89 10.54 -2.73
C PHE A 119 -7.77 11.49 -1.89
N ASP A 120 -8.34 10.98 -0.82
CA ASP A 120 -9.20 11.74 0.11
C ASP A 120 -8.60 11.70 1.52
N GLY A 121 -7.77 12.70 1.84
CA GLY A 121 -7.15 12.85 3.15
C GLY A 121 -8.18 13.05 4.27
N ASN A 122 -9.33 13.70 4.00
CA ASN A 122 -10.37 13.90 5.02
C ASN A 122 -10.99 12.56 5.43
N PHE A 123 -11.31 11.72 4.44
CA PHE A 123 -11.85 10.39 4.71
C PHE A 123 -10.85 9.53 5.47
N ILE A 124 -9.60 9.46 5.01
CA ILE A 124 -8.53 8.64 5.65
C ILE A 124 -8.33 9.06 7.11
N VAL A 125 -8.19 10.36 7.38
CA VAL A 125 -8.01 10.87 8.74
C VAL A 125 -9.19 10.53 9.64
N LYS A 126 -10.41 10.74 9.15
CA LYS A 126 -11.63 10.43 9.91
C LYS A 126 -11.73 8.93 10.23
N TYR A 127 -11.47 8.07 9.23
CA TYR A 127 -11.58 6.62 9.39
C TYR A 127 -10.53 6.10 10.39
N VAL A 128 -9.27 6.47 10.21
CA VAL A 128 -8.15 6.03 11.07
C VAL A 128 -8.31 6.54 12.49
N ASN A 129 -8.72 7.81 12.68
CA ASN A 129 -9.01 8.33 14.04
C ASN A 129 -10.13 7.54 14.72
N GLY A 130 -11.16 7.14 13.98
CA GLY A 130 -12.20 6.27 14.51
C GLY A 130 -11.68 4.93 15.01
N LEU A 131 -10.70 4.33 14.33
CA LEU A 131 -10.04 3.10 14.79
C LEU A 131 -9.24 3.33 16.08
N PHE A 132 -8.52 4.46 16.19
CA PHE A 132 -7.79 4.84 17.41
C PHE A 132 -8.71 5.13 18.60
N GLU A 133 -9.76 5.91 18.39
CA GLU A 133 -10.75 6.27 19.42
C GLU A 133 -11.44 5.02 20.00
N ASN A 134 -11.74 4.04 19.16
CA ASN A 134 -12.30 2.76 19.59
C ASN A 134 -11.23 1.75 20.10
N LYS A 135 -9.96 2.16 20.18
CA LYS A 135 -8.83 1.35 20.68
C LYS A 135 -8.66 0.02 19.92
N LEU A 136 -9.00 0.00 18.65
CA LEU A 136 -8.88 -1.19 17.80
C LEU A 136 -7.44 -1.40 17.33
N ILE A 137 -6.67 -0.33 17.23
CA ILE A 137 -5.28 -0.33 16.77
C ILE A 137 -4.46 0.69 17.57
N LYS A 138 -3.13 0.58 17.54
CA LYS A 138 -2.17 1.57 18.12
C LYS A 138 -1.39 2.34 17.06
N ASN A 139 -1.29 1.79 15.87
CA ASN A 139 -0.70 2.43 14.71
C ASN A 139 -1.44 2.01 13.44
N CYS A 140 -1.28 2.77 12.36
CA CYS A 140 -1.92 2.47 11.09
C CYS A 140 -0.99 2.83 9.93
N ILE A 141 -0.86 1.91 8.98
CA ILE A 141 -0.33 2.22 7.67
C ILE A 141 -1.52 2.57 6.80
N CYS A 142 -1.57 3.80 6.30
CA CYS A 142 -2.68 4.26 5.49
C CYS A 142 -2.20 5.06 4.29
N GLY A 143 -3.06 5.19 3.26
CA GLY A 143 -2.74 6.01 2.11
C GLY A 143 -3.29 5.49 0.78
N TRP A 144 -2.51 5.72 -0.27
CA TRP A 144 -2.88 5.49 -1.66
C TRP A 144 -1.91 4.54 -2.34
N VAL A 145 -2.45 3.54 -3.04
CA VAL A 145 -1.67 2.62 -3.88
C VAL A 145 -2.47 2.34 -5.13
N ASP A 146 -2.10 2.94 -6.24
CA ASP A 146 -2.82 2.85 -7.50
C ASP A 146 -1.90 2.50 -8.66
N ILE A 147 -2.39 1.67 -9.56
CA ILE A 147 -1.69 1.34 -10.80
C ILE A 147 -2.67 0.99 -11.90
N LEU A 148 -2.43 1.52 -13.08
CA LEU A 148 -3.09 1.13 -14.31
C LEU A 148 -2.10 1.21 -15.47
N LYS A 149 -1.67 0.07 -15.98
CA LYS A 149 -0.61 -0.04 -17.01
C LYS A 149 0.71 0.56 -16.50
N GLU A 150 1.19 1.64 -17.15
CA GLU A 150 2.44 2.31 -16.80
C GLU A 150 2.24 3.51 -15.86
N ASP A 151 0.99 3.88 -15.55
CA ASP A 151 0.68 4.91 -14.58
C ASP A 151 0.53 4.30 -13.20
N TYR A 152 1.42 4.65 -12.27
CA TYR A 152 1.43 4.10 -10.92
C TYR A 152 1.83 5.14 -9.88
N ARG A 153 1.25 4.99 -8.70
CA ARG A 153 1.52 5.87 -7.58
C ARG A 153 1.32 5.16 -6.24
N ALA A 154 2.28 5.32 -5.33
CA ALA A 154 2.13 4.94 -3.93
C ALA A 154 2.46 6.13 -3.02
N LEU A 155 1.54 6.45 -2.11
CA LEU A 155 1.71 7.46 -1.07
C LEU A 155 1.21 6.86 0.24
N LEU A 156 2.14 6.41 1.08
CA LEU A 156 1.82 5.75 2.34
C LEU A 156 2.31 6.56 3.55
N PHE A 157 1.55 6.50 4.62
CA PHE A 157 1.81 7.14 5.89
C PHE A 157 1.81 6.10 7.01
N LEU A 158 2.79 6.15 7.90
CA LEU A 158 2.75 5.46 9.18
C LEU A 158 2.23 6.45 10.23
N VAL A 159 1.07 6.16 10.78
CA VAL A 159 0.40 6.97 11.79
C VAL A 159 0.45 6.23 13.13
N GLU A 160 0.93 6.90 14.17
CA GLU A 160 1.12 6.33 15.49
C GLU A 160 0.40 7.17 16.55
N THR A 161 -0.17 6.53 17.57
CA THR A 161 -0.82 7.23 18.69
C THR A 161 0.19 7.93 19.60
N ALA A 162 1.43 7.44 19.66
CA ALA A 162 2.54 8.07 20.36
C ALA A 162 3.43 8.78 19.32
N GLY A 163 3.32 10.10 19.22
CA GLY A 163 4.13 10.89 18.30
C GLY A 163 5.62 10.88 18.65
N SER A 164 6.48 10.97 17.63
CA SER A 164 7.90 11.30 17.79
C SER A 164 8.09 12.82 17.72
N GLU A 165 9.22 13.35 18.24
CA GLU A 165 9.50 14.80 18.24
C GLU A 165 9.47 15.47 16.85
N ASN A 166 9.71 14.70 15.79
CA ASN A 166 9.72 15.18 14.40
C ASN A 166 8.50 14.72 13.59
N ALA A 167 7.48 14.14 14.23
CA ALA A 167 6.30 13.66 13.52
C ALA A 167 5.41 14.84 13.09
N MET A 168 4.92 14.77 11.85
CA MET A 168 3.87 15.66 11.38
C MET A 168 2.54 15.27 12.02
N THR A 169 1.73 16.25 12.42
CA THR A 169 0.40 16.00 12.96
C THR A 169 -0.49 15.34 11.91
N PHE A 170 -1.19 14.28 12.29
CA PHE A 170 -2.09 13.55 11.40
C PHE A 170 -3.39 14.32 11.18
N THR A 171 -3.38 15.19 10.17
CA THR A 171 -4.52 16.02 9.75
C THR A 171 -4.76 15.88 8.25
N ALA A 172 -6.00 16.14 7.82
CA ALA A 172 -6.36 16.12 6.42
C ALA A 172 -5.56 17.14 5.59
N ASP A 173 -5.33 18.33 6.13
CA ASP A 173 -4.56 19.38 5.46
C ASP A 173 -3.13 18.93 5.18
N ASN A 174 -2.47 18.33 6.18
CA ASN A 174 -1.11 17.81 6.03
C ASN A 174 -1.04 16.68 5.00
N LEU A 175 -1.98 15.73 5.04
CA LEU A 175 -2.03 14.64 4.07
C LEU A 175 -2.28 15.15 2.66
N ASN A 176 -3.21 16.09 2.49
CA ASN A 176 -3.52 16.69 1.19
C ASN A 176 -2.36 17.54 0.66
N GLN A 177 -1.63 18.24 1.53
CA GLN A 177 -0.43 18.98 1.14
C GLN A 177 0.66 18.03 0.63
N LEU A 178 0.95 16.94 1.35
CA LEU A 178 1.91 15.92 0.90
C LEU A 178 1.49 15.27 -0.42
N ASN A 179 0.19 15.02 -0.59
CA ASN A 179 -0.36 14.51 -1.84
C ASN A 179 -0.14 15.44 -3.03
N GLN A 180 -0.15 16.76 -2.83
CA GLN A 180 0.06 17.76 -3.88
C GLN A 180 1.54 17.97 -4.22
N GLN A 181 2.46 17.85 -3.26
CA GLN A 181 3.89 18.05 -3.47
C GLN A 181 4.52 17.06 -4.46
N GLU A 182 3.93 15.89 -4.63
CA GLU A 182 4.41 14.88 -5.57
C GLU A 182 3.99 15.11 -7.03
N HIS A 183 3.18 16.15 -7.30
CA HIS A 183 2.71 16.50 -8.65
C HIS A 183 3.47 17.69 -9.27
N GLY A 184 4.56 18.14 -8.66
CA GLY A 184 5.37 19.28 -9.10
C GLY A 184 6.67 18.92 -9.83
#